data_0e7486f3fed069f728dfa98e98858ad3
#
_entry.id   0e7486f3fed069f728dfa98e98858ad3
#
_cell.length_a   1.000
_cell.length_b   1.000
_cell.length_c   1.000
_cell.angle_alpha   90.00
_cell.angle_beta   90.00
_cell.angle_gamma   90.00
#
_symmetry.space_group_name_H-M   'P 1'
#
loop_
_entity.id
_entity.type
_entity.pdbx_description
1 polymer ?
#
loop_
_entity_poly.entity_id
_entity_poly.type
_entity_poly.pdbx_seq_one_letter_code
_entity_poly.pdbx_strand_id
1 'polypeptide(L)'
;MSTYPVDIKSTQLVSAGSGTIFNGPCRVLGVYYLSDVASAGTIEILDDTTSVCKFVVPDGTSEHEQPFMLMFPGTGFYCADSAKATLTTITDATFFYG
;
A
#
# COMPACT_ATOMS: atom_id res chain seq x y z
N MET A 1 29.03 6.23 -6.81
CA MET A 1 28.27 6.10 -5.55
C MET A 1 26.95 6.81 -5.69
N SER A 2 25.92 6.21 -5.15
CA SER A 2 24.62 6.86 -5.12
C SER A 2 24.64 8.06 -4.18
N THR A 3 24.08 9.17 -4.62
CA THR A 3 23.88 10.34 -3.78
C THR A 3 22.56 10.28 -3.02
N TYR A 4 21.77 9.26 -3.29
CA TYR A 4 20.48 9.11 -2.63
C TYR A 4 20.62 8.19 -1.43
N PRO A 5 20.03 8.57 -0.30
CA PRO A 5 20.19 7.79 0.93
C PRO A 5 19.42 6.48 0.92
N VAL A 6 18.43 6.32 0.04
CA VAL A 6 17.59 5.12 0.01
C VAL A 6 17.25 4.74 -1.41
N ASP A 7 17.15 3.45 -1.63
CA ASP A 7 16.59 2.90 -2.85
C ASP A 7 15.12 2.58 -2.59
N ILE A 8 14.26 2.98 -3.52
CA ILE A 8 12.84 2.67 -3.42
C ILE A 8 12.63 1.25 -3.94
N LYS A 9 11.99 0.44 -3.14
CA LYS A 9 11.64 -0.93 -3.46
C LYS A 9 10.12 -1.07 -3.55
N SER A 10 9.66 -2.17 -4.08
CA SER A 10 8.22 -2.41 -4.21
C SER A 10 7.86 -3.85 -3.89
N THR A 11 6.65 -4.03 -3.40
CA THR A 11 6.05 -5.34 -3.16
C THR A 11 4.61 -5.30 -3.65
N GLN A 12 4.24 -6.28 -4.45
CA GLN A 12 2.90 -6.39 -5.00
C GLN A 12 2.08 -7.39 -4.20
N LEU A 13 0.87 -7.00 -3.83
CA LEU A 13 -0.12 -7.86 -3.19
C LEU A 13 -1.29 -8.02 -4.15
N VAL A 14 -1.54 -9.24 -4.60
CA VAL A 14 -2.40 -9.51 -5.76
C VAL A 14 -3.82 -9.96 -5.41
N SER A 15 -4.22 -9.95 -4.17
CA SER A 15 -5.58 -10.31 -3.80
C SER A 15 -5.96 -9.63 -2.50
N ALA A 16 -7.29 -9.57 -2.26
CA ALA A 16 -7.78 -9.06 -0.99
C ALA A 16 -7.25 -9.89 0.17
N GLY A 17 -7.11 -9.27 1.33
CA GLY A 17 -6.59 -9.92 2.53
C GLY A 17 -5.32 -9.25 3.01
N SER A 18 -4.64 -9.91 3.93
CA SER A 18 -3.43 -9.38 4.55
C SER A 18 -2.18 -9.89 3.85
N GLY A 19 -1.18 -9.03 3.75
CA GLY A 19 0.10 -9.39 3.19
C GLY A 19 1.23 -8.59 3.81
N THR A 20 2.46 -9.04 3.61
CA THR A 20 3.64 -8.38 4.12
C THR A 20 4.27 -7.55 3.02
N ILE A 21 4.47 -6.24 3.28
CA ILE A 21 5.18 -5.36 2.37
C ILE A 21 6.68 -5.58 2.51
N PHE A 22 7.18 -5.52 3.74
CA PHE A 22 8.58 -5.76 4.04
C PHE A 22 8.72 -6.21 5.48
N ASN A 23 9.47 -7.28 5.69
CA ASN A 23 9.69 -7.84 7.01
C ASN A 23 10.95 -7.21 7.63
N GLY A 24 10.78 -6.08 8.25
CA GLY A 24 11.84 -5.33 8.87
C GLY A 24 11.51 -3.84 8.92
N PRO A 25 12.39 -3.02 9.52
CA PRO A 25 12.15 -1.58 9.58
C PRO A 25 12.16 -0.97 8.19
N CYS A 26 11.17 -0.14 7.90
CA CYS A 26 11.08 0.55 6.61
C CYS A 26 10.10 1.70 6.68
N ARG A 27 10.05 2.49 5.62
CA ARG A 27 9.01 3.50 5.43
C ARG A 27 8.19 3.13 4.22
N VAL A 28 6.88 3.18 4.36
CA VAL A 28 5.96 2.97 3.24
C VAL A 28 5.73 4.32 2.59
N LEU A 29 6.13 4.45 1.34
CA LEU A 29 6.18 5.73 0.65
C LEU A 29 4.96 5.99 -0.22
N GLY A 30 4.34 4.95 -0.73
CA GLY A 30 3.17 5.10 -1.56
C GLY A 30 2.61 3.77 -2.00
N VAL A 31 1.52 3.84 -2.74
CA VAL A 31 0.83 2.66 -3.25
C VAL A 31 0.22 2.95 -4.61
N TYR A 32 0.34 1.99 -5.51
CA TYR A 32 -0.39 1.95 -6.77
C TYR A 32 -1.39 0.81 -6.67
N TYR A 33 -2.67 1.10 -6.87
CA TYR A 33 -3.70 0.08 -6.68
C TYR A 33 -4.77 0.14 -7.74
N LEU A 34 -5.42 -1.00 -7.93
CA LEU A 34 -6.59 -1.14 -8.80
C LEU A 34 -7.81 -1.34 -7.92
N SER A 35 -8.76 -0.40 -8.02
CA SER A 35 -10.04 -0.52 -7.33
C SER A 35 -10.91 -1.56 -7.99
N ASP A 36 -11.70 -2.27 -7.18
CA ASP A 36 -12.74 -3.14 -7.70
C ASP A 36 -13.80 -2.29 -8.40
N VAL A 37 -14.38 -2.85 -9.46
CA VAL A 37 -15.42 -2.16 -10.23
C VAL A 37 -16.75 -2.07 -9.48
N ALA A 38 -16.96 -2.92 -8.51
CA ALA A 38 -18.28 -3.10 -7.90
C ALA A 38 -18.49 -2.28 -6.64
N SER A 39 -17.45 -1.97 -5.88
CA SER A 39 -17.63 -1.31 -4.59
C SER A 39 -16.34 -0.66 -4.11
N ALA A 40 -16.52 0.29 -3.20
CA ALA A 40 -15.39 0.92 -2.52
C ALA A 40 -14.69 -0.10 -1.62
N GLY A 41 -13.39 0.09 -1.43
CA GLY A 41 -12.61 -0.78 -0.58
C GLY A 41 -11.83 -0.01 0.45
N THR A 42 -10.96 -0.71 1.17
CA THR A 42 -10.07 -0.09 2.14
C THR A 42 -8.67 -0.64 2.01
N ILE A 43 -7.69 0.22 2.32
CA ILE A 43 -6.30 -0.18 2.45
C ILE A 43 -5.85 0.25 3.85
N GLU A 44 -5.34 -0.71 4.60
CA GLU A 44 -4.81 -0.45 5.93
C GLU A 44 -3.34 -0.84 5.95
N ILE A 45 -2.49 0.06 6.42
CA ILE A 45 -1.07 -0.19 6.59
C ILE A 45 -0.80 -0.38 8.07
N LEU A 46 -0.09 -1.45 8.41
CA LEU A 46 0.19 -1.82 9.79
C LEU A 46 1.70 -1.95 10.01
N ASP A 47 2.12 -1.58 11.21
CA ASP A 47 3.43 -1.92 11.73
C ASP A 47 3.23 -3.17 12.58
N ASP A 48 3.54 -4.33 11.99
CA ASP A 48 3.26 -5.65 12.53
C ASP A 48 1.74 -5.82 12.79
N THR A 49 1.27 -5.55 13.99
CA THR A 49 -0.15 -5.65 14.33
C THR A 49 -0.80 -4.31 14.64
N THR A 50 -0.01 -3.23 14.62
CA THR A 50 -0.50 -1.90 14.97
C THR A 50 -0.86 -1.11 13.73
N SER A 51 -2.10 -0.65 13.64
CA SER A 51 -2.53 0.15 12.51
C SER A 51 -1.80 1.50 12.49
N VAL A 52 -1.19 1.81 11.36
CA VAL A 52 -0.48 3.08 11.14
C VAL A 52 -1.34 4.02 10.31
N CYS A 53 -2.01 3.48 9.30
CA CYS A 53 -2.80 4.28 8.38
C CYS A 53 -3.91 3.41 7.81
N LYS A 54 -5.11 3.97 7.71
CA LYS A 54 -6.22 3.28 7.07
C LYS A 54 -7.01 4.30 6.27
N PHE A 55 -7.31 3.97 5.03
CA PHE A 55 -8.10 4.87 4.19
C PHE A 55 -9.04 4.09 3.28
N VAL A 56 -10.12 4.77 2.90
CA VAL A 56 -11.12 4.22 2.00
C VAL A 56 -10.74 4.62 0.59
N VAL A 57 -10.83 3.67 -0.32
CA VAL A 57 -10.60 3.94 -1.74
C VAL A 57 -11.92 3.91 -2.48
N PRO A 58 -12.08 4.73 -3.52
CA PRO A 58 -13.34 4.74 -4.28
C PRO A 58 -13.48 3.46 -5.09
N ASP A 59 -14.72 3.12 -5.43
CA ASP A 59 -14.97 2.05 -6.37
C ASP A 59 -14.50 2.44 -7.76
N GLY A 60 -14.28 1.45 -8.60
CA GLY A 60 -13.94 1.67 -10.00
C GLY A 60 -15.16 2.11 -10.78
N THR A 61 -15.01 2.15 -12.11
CA THR A 61 -16.15 2.43 -12.98
C THR A 61 -17.01 1.17 -13.10
N SER A 62 -18.22 1.34 -13.61
CA SER A 62 -19.14 0.23 -13.79
C SER A 62 -18.64 -0.84 -14.74
N GLU A 63 -17.64 -0.55 -15.54
CA GLU A 63 -17.13 -1.48 -16.56
C GLU A 63 -15.68 -1.88 -16.36
N HIS A 64 -14.89 -1.06 -15.66
CA HIS A 64 -13.45 -1.28 -15.55
C HIS A 64 -12.94 -0.97 -14.15
N GLU A 65 -11.94 -1.73 -13.75
CA GLU A 65 -11.14 -1.39 -12.59
C GLU A 65 -10.42 -0.06 -12.84
N GLN A 66 -10.27 0.75 -11.79
CA GLN A 66 -9.62 2.04 -11.91
C GLN A 66 -8.25 2.00 -11.24
N PRO A 67 -7.18 2.39 -11.95
CA PRO A 67 -5.88 2.51 -11.34
C PRO A 67 -5.74 3.84 -10.60
N PHE A 68 -5.13 3.78 -9.44
CA PHE A 68 -4.85 4.98 -8.64
C PHE A 68 -3.43 4.90 -8.11
N MET A 69 -2.77 6.05 -8.06
CA MET A 69 -1.44 6.18 -7.48
C MET A 69 -1.52 7.17 -6.33
N LEU A 70 -1.09 6.76 -5.16
CA LEU A 70 -1.10 7.61 -3.98
C LEU A 70 0.29 7.62 -3.36
N MET A 71 0.88 8.82 -3.28
CA MET A 71 2.16 9.01 -2.59
C MET A 71 1.90 9.65 -1.25
N PHE A 72 2.46 9.08 -0.20
CA PHE A 72 2.27 9.61 1.14
C PHE A 72 3.18 10.81 1.36
N PRO A 73 2.70 11.82 2.10
CA PRO A 73 3.47 13.05 2.28
C PRO A 73 4.73 12.82 3.14
N GLY A 74 5.69 13.70 2.96
CA GLY A 74 6.93 13.66 3.71
C GLY A 74 7.75 12.43 3.40
N THR A 75 8.16 11.71 4.43
CA THR A 75 8.96 10.50 4.31
C THR A 75 8.12 9.23 4.44
N GLY A 76 6.81 9.33 4.27
CA GLY A 76 5.91 8.20 4.37
C GLY A 76 5.63 7.76 5.79
N PHE A 77 5.14 6.54 5.94
CA PHE A 77 4.81 5.96 7.24
C PHE A 77 5.92 5.03 7.68
N TYR A 78 6.47 5.28 8.86
CA TYR A 78 7.54 4.47 9.41
C TYR A 78 6.97 3.23 10.12
N CYS A 79 7.50 2.06 9.76
CA CYS A 79 7.17 0.81 10.41
C CYS A 79 8.46 0.27 11.04
N ALA A 80 8.47 0.19 12.37
CA ALA A 80 9.68 -0.18 13.10
C ALA A 80 9.96 -1.69 13.08
N ASP A 81 8.90 -2.48 13.02
CA ASP A 81 9.03 -3.95 13.07
C ASP A 81 8.88 -4.59 11.70
N SER A 82 7.75 -4.37 11.07
CA SER A 82 7.51 -4.86 9.71
C SER A 82 6.33 -4.11 9.12
N ALA A 83 6.40 -3.84 7.81
CA ALA A 83 5.29 -3.19 7.11
C ALA A 83 4.36 -4.27 6.55
N LYS A 84 3.09 -4.19 6.92
CA LYS A 84 2.06 -5.09 6.45
C LYS A 84 0.89 -4.28 5.94
N ALA A 85 0.05 -4.89 5.13
CA ALA A 85 -1.15 -4.24 4.63
C ALA A 85 -2.31 -5.21 4.60
N THR A 86 -3.49 -4.68 4.84
CA THR A 86 -4.74 -5.42 4.67
C THR A 86 -5.55 -4.72 3.59
N LEU A 87 -5.92 -5.47 2.57
CA LEU A 87 -6.69 -4.98 1.43
C LEU A 87 -8.10 -5.53 1.52
N THR A 88 -9.07 -4.64 1.40
CA THR A 88 -10.49 -5.04 1.35
C THR A 88 -11.07 -4.51 0.07
N THR A 89 -11.59 -5.39 -0.77
CA THR A 89 -12.22 -5.03 -2.04
C THR A 89 -11.25 -4.25 -2.95
N ILE A 90 -9.99 -4.67 -2.96
CA ILE A 90 -8.95 -4.13 -3.83
C ILE A 90 -8.41 -5.30 -4.66
N THR A 91 -8.35 -5.13 -5.98
CA THR A 91 -7.92 -6.21 -6.87
C THR A 91 -6.42 -6.43 -6.78
N ASP A 92 -5.65 -5.36 -6.72
CA ASP A 92 -4.20 -5.44 -6.81
C ASP A 92 -3.61 -4.17 -6.19
N ALA A 93 -2.49 -4.30 -5.51
CA ALA A 93 -1.80 -3.15 -4.93
C ALA A 93 -0.30 -3.39 -4.93
N THR A 94 0.45 -2.39 -5.36
CA THR A 94 1.91 -2.41 -5.28
C THR A 94 2.33 -1.32 -4.32
N PHE A 95 2.98 -1.70 -3.24
CA PHE A 95 3.45 -0.77 -2.22
C PHE A 95 4.90 -0.42 -2.47
N PHE A 96 5.21 0.87 -2.39
CA PHE A 96 6.57 1.37 -2.53
C PHE A 96 7.12 1.70 -1.15
N TYR A 97 8.33 1.26 -0.87
CA TYR A 97 8.96 1.43 0.44
C TYR A 97 10.46 1.62 0.31
N GLY A 98 11.03 2.10 1.39
CA GLY A 98 12.48 2.30 1.44
C GLY A 98 13.05 2.45 2.83
#